data_080286ac1b30fc6462ace3aae364ea53
#
_entry.id   080286ac1b30fc6462ace3aae364ea53
#
_cell.length_a   1.000
_cell.length_b   1.000
_cell.length_c   1.000
_cell.angle_alpha   90.00
_cell.angle_beta   90.00
_cell.angle_gamma   90.00
#
_symmetry.space_group_name_H-M   'P 1'
#
loop_
_entity.id
_entity.type
_entity.pdbx_description
1 polymer ?
#
loop_
_entity_poly.entity_id
_entity_poly.type
_entity_poly.pdbx_seq_one_letter_code
_entity_poly.pdbx_strand_id
1 'polypeptide(L)'
;AYFFLRQQWRTLLGFLIPTIITPLISILIFGFQLHVEWYQKCIQPFSGKALSAFNNQSVSAFVIRLFTTNAPDWYPLEMDFGARLLKYLFFAVLIGGSIWVCWRSKTPKTLEMKNLELCIVLTLALVISPISWTHYYLLLLIPYSLYIAGQLGPFRRGKIAIPIAMSALLISPPAIKITLANPMLNLLISKVLISYYFFGGIILLGSLLLMRYQLRSETNRSDNLTHWAEVSQ
;
A
#
# COMPACT_ATOMS: atom_id res chain seq x y z
N ALA A 1 5.93 -5.03 -11.77
CA ALA A 1 7.17 -5.55 -11.15
C ALA A 1 6.96 -6.91 -10.48
N TYR A 2 5.98 -7.10 -9.56
CA TYR A 2 5.80 -8.34 -8.79
C TYR A 2 5.63 -9.61 -9.67
N PHE A 3 4.67 -9.63 -10.60
CA PHE A 3 4.43 -10.79 -11.48
C PHE A 3 5.62 -11.12 -12.38
N PHE A 4 6.39 -10.10 -12.80
CA PHE A 4 7.64 -10.27 -13.54
C PHE A 4 8.70 -10.95 -12.65
N LEU A 5 8.92 -10.48 -11.43
CA LEU A 5 9.89 -11.03 -10.49
C LEU A 5 9.54 -12.47 -10.08
N ARG A 6 8.26 -12.82 -10.04
CA ARG A 6 7.78 -14.18 -9.74
C ARG A 6 7.61 -15.06 -10.98
N GLN A 7 8.00 -14.57 -12.17
CA GLN A 7 7.90 -15.28 -13.46
C GLN A 7 6.47 -15.76 -13.78
N GLN A 8 5.47 -15.04 -13.30
CA GLN A 8 4.06 -15.34 -13.55
C GLN A 8 3.61 -14.70 -14.88
N TRP A 9 4.17 -15.18 -15.99
CA TRP A 9 4.01 -14.59 -17.33
C TRP A 9 2.56 -14.51 -17.78
N ARG A 10 1.74 -15.54 -17.51
CA ARG A 10 0.32 -15.53 -17.88
C ARG A 10 -0.45 -14.41 -17.17
N THR A 11 -0.22 -14.23 -15.87
CA THR A 11 -0.85 -13.15 -15.08
C THR A 11 -0.31 -11.78 -15.53
N LEU A 12 0.98 -11.69 -15.81
CA LEU A 12 1.60 -10.46 -16.32
C LEU A 12 1.00 -10.06 -17.67
N LEU A 13 0.87 -10.99 -18.61
CA LEU A 13 0.24 -10.73 -19.91
C LEU A 13 -1.23 -10.37 -19.77
N GLY A 14 -1.98 -11.09 -18.90
CA GLY A 14 -3.37 -10.78 -18.59
C GLY A 14 -3.57 -9.38 -18.02
N PHE A 15 -2.56 -8.82 -17.34
CA PHE A 15 -2.56 -7.43 -16.89
C PHE A 15 -2.12 -6.44 -17.99
N LEU A 16 -1.03 -6.75 -18.71
CA LEU A 16 -0.45 -5.84 -19.72
C LEU A 16 -1.36 -5.65 -20.94
N ILE A 17 -2.01 -6.71 -21.40
CA ILE A 17 -2.89 -6.66 -22.57
C ILE A 17 -3.99 -5.59 -22.40
N PRO A 18 -4.85 -5.64 -21.37
CA PRO A 18 -5.88 -4.61 -21.20
C PRO A 18 -5.28 -3.24 -20.90
N THR A 19 -4.16 -3.16 -20.18
CA THR A 19 -3.48 -1.89 -19.86
C THR A 19 -2.96 -1.17 -21.12
N ILE A 20 -2.58 -1.90 -22.15
CA ILE A 20 -2.12 -1.34 -23.44
C ILE A 20 -3.30 -1.12 -24.39
N ILE A 21 -4.17 -2.12 -24.53
CA ILE A 21 -5.27 -2.08 -25.50
C ILE A 21 -6.28 -0.98 -25.15
N THR A 22 -6.64 -0.82 -23.88
CA THR A 22 -7.65 0.17 -23.47
C THR A 22 -7.25 1.61 -23.83
N PRO A 23 -6.01 2.11 -23.54
CA PRO A 23 -5.59 3.42 -23.99
C PRO A 23 -5.52 3.54 -25.51
N LEU A 24 -5.09 2.51 -26.23
CA LEU A 24 -5.06 2.52 -27.70
C LEU A 24 -6.46 2.68 -28.28
N ILE A 25 -7.43 1.91 -27.81
CA ILE A 25 -8.84 2.06 -28.22
C ILE A 25 -9.36 3.45 -27.88
N SER A 26 -9.03 3.95 -26.69
CA SER A 26 -9.44 5.29 -26.26
C SER A 26 -8.87 6.38 -27.20
N ILE A 27 -7.59 6.27 -27.58
CA ILE A 27 -6.96 7.20 -28.54
C ILE A 27 -7.61 7.10 -29.93
N LEU A 28 -7.96 5.90 -30.38
CA LEU A 28 -8.64 5.71 -31.67
C LEU A 28 -10.04 6.32 -31.69
N ILE A 29 -10.78 6.25 -30.56
CA ILE A 29 -12.15 6.75 -30.48
C ILE A 29 -12.18 8.29 -30.26
N PHE A 30 -11.36 8.80 -29.33
CA PHE A 30 -11.43 10.18 -28.86
C PHE A 30 -10.33 11.08 -29.44
N GLY A 31 -9.37 10.50 -30.16
CA GLY A 31 -8.23 11.22 -30.74
C GLY A 31 -7.10 11.47 -29.74
N PHE A 32 -5.88 11.58 -30.25
CA PHE A 32 -4.67 11.81 -29.44
C PHE A 32 -4.68 13.17 -28.74
N GLN A 33 -5.22 14.21 -29.39
CA GLN A 33 -5.23 15.58 -28.87
C GLN A 33 -5.98 15.68 -27.54
N LEU A 34 -7.12 15.00 -27.41
CA LEU A 34 -7.89 14.99 -26.15
C LEU A 34 -7.08 14.38 -24.99
N HIS A 35 -6.28 13.35 -25.26
CA HIS A 35 -5.41 12.73 -24.24
C HIS A 35 -4.28 13.66 -23.81
N VAL A 36 -3.72 14.44 -24.76
CA VAL A 36 -2.70 15.47 -24.44
C VAL A 36 -3.32 16.55 -23.56
N GLU A 37 -4.50 17.07 -23.91
CA GLU A 37 -5.19 18.07 -23.10
C GLU A 37 -5.56 17.56 -21.71
N TRP A 38 -6.05 16.32 -21.63
CA TRP A 38 -6.33 15.68 -20.36
C TRP A 38 -5.06 15.56 -19.49
N TYR A 39 -3.94 15.12 -20.08
CA TYR A 39 -2.67 15.05 -19.36
C TYR A 39 -2.25 16.43 -18.85
N GLN A 40 -2.27 17.44 -19.70
CA GLN A 40 -1.85 18.80 -19.34
C GLN A 40 -2.74 19.44 -18.27
N LYS A 41 -4.07 19.22 -18.34
CA LYS A 41 -5.02 19.84 -17.42
C LYS A 41 -5.23 19.03 -16.13
N CYS A 42 -5.20 17.70 -16.20
CA CYS A 42 -5.58 16.84 -15.09
C CYS A 42 -4.39 16.13 -14.40
N ILE A 43 -3.28 15.89 -15.10
CA ILE A 43 -2.15 15.14 -14.54
C ILE A 43 -0.95 16.05 -14.26
N GLN A 44 -0.54 16.84 -15.24
CA GLN A 44 0.64 17.70 -15.15
C GLN A 44 0.63 18.65 -13.94
N PRO A 45 -0.50 19.30 -13.54
CA PRO A 45 -0.53 20.16 -12.36
C PRO A 45 -0.17 19.45 -11.05
N PHE A 46 -0.36 18.13 -10.98
CA PHE A 46 -0.05 17.30 -9.82
C PHE A 46 1.33 16.63 -9.90
N SER A 47 1.98 16.69 -11.06
CA SER A 47 3.27 16.05 -11.27
C SER A 47 4.35 16.68 -10.39
N GLY A 48 5.00 15.86 -9.56
CA GLY A 48 6.03 16.31 -8.61
C GLY A 48 5.52 17.00 -7.36
N LYS A 49 4.22 17.29 -7.27
CA LYS A 49 3.56 17.95 -6.14
C LYS A 49 2.84 16.94 -5.24
N ALA A 50 2.41 17.39 -4.07
CA ALA A 50 1.62 16.60 -3.15
C ALA A 50 0.32 17.30 -2.81
N LEU A 51 -0.73 16.51 -2.59
CA LEU A 51 -2.07 16.99 -2.26
C LEU A 51 -2.33 16.72 -0.78
N SER A 52 -2.49 17.79 0.02
CA SER A 52 -2.70 17.69 1.48
C SER A 52 -4.15 17.36 1.87
N ALA A 53 -5.07 17.25 0.91
CA ALA A 53 -6.49 17.02 1.15
C ALA A 53 -6.75 15.92 2.20
N PHE A 54 -7.73 16.14 3.07
CA PHE A 54 -8.03 15.29 4.22
C PHE A 54 -8.37 13.84 3.86
N ASN A 55 -8.94 13.62 2.70
CA ASN A 55 -9.28 12.31 2.16
C ASN A 55 -8.19 11.67 1.27
N ASN A 56 -7.05 12.35 1.06
CA ASN A 56 -5.85 11.73 0.49
C ASN A 56 -5.02 11.10 1.62
N GLN A 57 -4.90 9.79 1.61
CA GLN A 57 -4.32 8.98 2.68
C GLN A 57 -3.04 8.26 2.23
N SER A 58 -2.27 8.91 1.36
CA SER A 58 -0.96 8.43 0.88
C SER A 58 0.20 8.90 1.76
N VAL A 59 1.36 8.25 1.62
CA VAL A 59 2.64 8.75 2.18
C VAL A 59 2.87 10.21 1.81
N SER A 60 2.66 10.57 0.53
CA SER A 60 2.87 11.94 0.04
C SER A 60 1.96 12.94 0.75
N ALA A 61 0.69 12.58 0.96
CA ALA A 61 -0.26 13.42 1.67
C ALA A 61 0.06 13.57 3.16
N PHE A 62 0.46 12.48 3.82
CA PHE A 62 0.90 12.51 5.20
C PHE A 62 2.12 13.43 5.36
N VAL A 63 3.15 13.24 4.55
CA VAL A 63 4.38 14.02 4.64
C VAL A 63 4.11 15.51 4.38
N ILE A 64 3.36 15.87 3.31
CA ILE A 64 3.13 17.30 3.04
C ILE A 64 2.32 17.96 4.17
N ARG A 65 1.39 17.26 4.82
CA ARG A 65 0.66 17.79 5.98
C ARG A 65 1.58 18.09 7.17
N LEU A 66 2.67 17.34 7.37
CA LEU A 66 3.65 17.63 8.43
C LEU A 66 4.40 18.94 8.17
N PHE A 67 4.72 19.25 6.91
CA PHE A 67 5.55 20.40 6.52
C PHE A 67 4.74 21.67 6.19
N THR A 68 3.47 21.55 5.83
CA THR A 68 2.63 22.73 5.56
C THR A 68 2.09 23.34 6.85
N THR A 69 1.98 24.66 6.89
CA THR A 69 1.30 25.41 7.96
C THR A 69 -0.20 25.59 7.67
N ASN A 70 -0.60 25.39 6.42
CA ASN A 70 -1.98 25.54 5.98
C ASN A 70 -2.84 24.34 6.38
N ALA A 71 -4.14 24.57 6.51
CA ALA A 71 -5.12 23.50 6.63
C ALA A 71 -5.07 22.57 5.39
N PRO A 72 -5.46 21.28 5.54
CA PRO A 72 -5.56 20.36 4.41
C PRO A 72 -6.41 20.93 3.28
N ASP A 73 -5.85 20.99 2.06
CA ASP A 73 -6.44 21.63 0.90
C ASP A 73 -6.37 20.71 -0.34
N TRP A 74 -7.22 21.05 -1.33
CA TRP A 74 -7.35 20.35 -2.61
C TRP A 74 -6.36 20.83 -3.67
N TYR A 75 -5.60 21.90 -3.39
CA TYR A 75 -4.59 22.40 -4.31
C TYR A 75 -3.28 21.64 -4.14
N PRO A 76 -2.63 21.25 -5.26
CA PRO A 76 -1.32 20.59 -5.22
C PRO A 76 -0.24 21.55 -4.71
N LEU A 77 0.46 21.12 -3.68
CA LEU A 77 1.53 21.87 -3.02
C LEU A 77 2.89 21.36 -3.48
N GLU A 78 3.82 22.27 -3.70
CA GLU A 78 5.21 21.93 -3.90
C GLU A 78 5.83 21.43 -2.59
N MET A 79 6.61 20.38 -2.69
CA MET A 79 7.34 19.84 -1.55
C MET A 79 8.71 20.49 -1.51
N ASP A 80 9.09 21.03 -0.36
CA ASP A 80 10.44 21.45 -0.09
C ASP A 80 11.41 20.25 -0.06
N PHE A 81 12.71 20.52 0.07
CA PHE A 81 13.72 19.45 0.10
C PHE A 81 13.49 18.47 1.26
N GLY A 82 13.16 18.97 2.46
CA GLY A 82 12.95 18.15 3.65
C GLY A 82 11.75 17.20 3.48
N ALA A 83 10.63 17.71 2.98
CA ALA A 83 9.46 16.93 2.69
C ALA A 83 9.72 15.87 1.60
N ARG A 84 10.44 16.23 0.54
CA ARG A 84 10.83 15.27 -0.51
C ARG A 84 11.73 14.17 0.05
N LEU A 85 12.73 14.53 0.84
CA LEU A 85 13.64 13.56 1.45
C LEU A 85 12.88 12.59 2.35
N LEU A 86 12.01 13.09 3.22
CA LEU A 86 11.20 12.24 4.11
C LEU A 86 10.27 11.32 3.32
N LYS A 87 9.60 11.82 2.26
CA LYS A 87 8.76 11.00 1.38
C LYS A 87 9.55 9.84 0.76
N TYR A 88 10.72 10.12 0.19
CA TYR A 88 11.53 9.08 -0.44
C TYR A 88 12.12 8.11 0.57
N LEU A 89 12.41 8.56 1.80
CA LEU A 89 12.81 7.68 2.89
C LEU A 89 11.68 6.69 3.25
N PHE A 90 10.44 7.17 3.39
CA PHE A 90 9.28 6.29 3.56
C PHE A 90 9.17 5.28 2.41
N PHE A 91 9.29 5.73 1.16
CA PHE A 91 9.23 4.83 0.00
C PHE A 91 10.34 3.79 0.05
N ALA A 92 11.58 4.18 0.34
CA ALA A 92 12.70 3.26 0.45
C ALA A 92 12.48 2.20 1.54
N VAL A 93 12.01 2.60 2.71
CA VAL A 93 11.72 1.68 3.83
C VAL A 93 10.57 0.73 3.47
N LEU A 94 9.45 1.24 2.96
CA LEU A 94 8.27 0.42 2.67
C LEU A 94 8.50 -0.53 1.49
N ILE A 95 9.07 -0.03 0.40
CA ILE A 95 9.38 -0.83 -0.78
C ILE A 95 10.53 -1.79 -0.48
N GLY A 96 11.63 -1.28 0.08
CA GLY A 96 12.80 -2.08 0.42
C GLY A 96 12.49 -3.18 1.42
N GLY A 97 11.74 -2.88 2.49
CA GLY A 97 11.26 -3.86 3.47
C GLY A 97 10.36 -4.92 2.85
N SER A 98 9.43 -4.51 1.97
CA SER A 98 8.54 -5.44 1.25
C SER A 98 9.33 -6.34 0.30
N ILE A 99 10.25 -5.78 -0.48
CA ILE A 99 11.14 -6.55 -1.36
C ILE A 99 11.99 -7.51 -0.52
N TRP A 100 12.61 -7.04 0.55
CA TRP A 100 13.47 -7.86 1.41
C TRP A 100 12.73 -9.07 1.98
N VAL A 101 11.52 -8.87 2.51
CA VAL A 101 10.70 -9.97 3.07
C VAL A 101 10.25 -10.93 1.97
N CYS A 102 9.78 -10.42 0.83
CA CYS A 102 9.28 -11.26 -0.25
C CYS A 102 10.41 -11.94 -1.05
N TRP A 103 11.52 -11.23 -1.31
CA TRP A 103 12.64 -11.76 -2.11
C TRP A 103 13.49 -12.78 -1.34
N ARG A 104 13.79 -12.50 -0.09
CA ARG A 104 14.61 -13.39 0.75
C ARG A 104 13.91 -14.71 1.06
N SER A 105 12.60 -14.81 0.86
CA SER A 105 11.84 -16.04 0.94
C SER A 105 11.81 -16.75 -0.41
N LYS A 106 11.96 -18.09 -0.40
CA LYS A 106 11.80 -18.93 -1.60
C LYS A 106 10.48 -18.60 -2.33
N THR A 107 10.41 -18.90 -3.62
CA THR A 107 9.17 -18.75 -4.42
C THR A 107 7.99 -19.34 -3.65
N PRO A 108 6.86 -18.61 -3.54
CA PRO A 108 5.73 -19.07 -2.76
C PRO A 108 5.17 -20.37 -3.33
N LYS A 109 5.27 -21.44 -2.56
CA LYS A 109 4.82 -22.79 -2.96
C LYS A 109 3.33 -22.97 -2.73
N THR A 110 2.80 -22.42 -1.64
CA THR A 110 1.39 -22.59 -1.25
C THR A 110 0.52 -21.42 -1.73
N LEU A 111 -0.80 -21.65 -1.80
CA LEU A 111 -1.77 -20.63 -2.17
C LEU A 111 -1.79 -19.50 -1.14
N GLU A 112 -1.69 -19.81 0.14
CA GLU A 112 -1.67 -18.84 1.24
C GLU A 112 -0.48 -17.87 1.09
N MET A 113 0.71 -18.37 0.74
CA MET A 113 1.87 -17.52 0.50
C MET A 113 1.67 -16.59 -0.70
N LYS A 114 1.04 -17.08 -1.76
CA LYS A 114 0.73 -16.25 -2.96
C LYS A 114 -0.30 -15.17 -2.62
N ASN A 115 -1.36 -15.54 -1.90
CA ASN A 115 -2.38 -14.60 -1.44
C ASN A 115 -1.77 -13.52 -0.54
N LEU A 116 -0.89 -13.93 0.38
CA LEU A 116 -0.23 -13.01 1.30
C LEU A 116 0.69 -12.01 0.56
N GLU A 117 1.49 -12.48 -0.41
CA GLU A 117 2.32 -11.59 -1.24
C GLU A 117 1.45 -10.65 -2.10
N LEU A 118 0.34 -11.12 -2.64
CA LEU A 118 -0.61 -10.27 -3.37
C LEU A 118 -1.19 -9.18 -2.45
N CYS A 119 -1.58 -9.54 -1.22
CA CYS A 119 -2.06 -8.57 -0.22
C CYS A 119 -0.99 -7.54 0.16
N ILE A 120 0.27 -7.95 0.30
CA ILE A 120 1.41 -7.04 0.54
C ILE A 120 1.54 -6.04 -0.62
N VAL A 121 1.56 -6.53 -1.86
CA VAL A 121 1.69 -5.68 -3.06
C VAL A 121 0.52 -4.70 -3.18
N LEU A 122 -0.71 -5.17 -2.94
CA LEU A 122 -1.91 -4.33 -3.00
C LEU A 122 -1.88 -3.23 -1.93
N THR A 123 -1.58 -3.59 -0.69
CA THR A 123 -1.52 -2.63 0.43
C THR A 123 -0.38 -1.63 0.24
N LEU A 124 0.80 -2.11 -0.18
CA LEU A 124 1.95 -1.26 -0.50
C LEU A 124 1.61 -0.26 -1.62
N ALA A 125 1.07 -0.74 -2.74
CA ALA A 125 0.70 0.11 -3.87
C ALA A 125 -0.28 1.21 -3.48
N LEU A 126 -1.25 0.89 -2.62
CA LEU A 126 -2.22 1.84 -2.11
C LEU A 126 -1.54 2.94 -1.26
N VAL A 127 -0.69 2.54 -0.32
CA VAL A 127 -0.04 3.46 0.63
C VAL A 127 0.97 4.38 -0.07
N ILE A 128 1.76 3.87 -1.03
CA ILE A 128 2.77 4.66 -1.76
C ILE A 128 2.23 5.41 -2.97
N SER A 129 0.97 5.20 -3.34
CA SER A 129 0.33 5.94 -4.44
C SER A 129 0.49 7.45 -4.23
N PRO A 130 0.78 8.26 -5.27
CA PRO A 130 0.84 9.72 -5.15
C PRO A 130 -0.45 10.33 -4.59
N ILE A 131 -1.57 9.76 -5.01
CA ILE A 131 -2.92 10.11 -4.55
C ILE A 131 -3.61 8.81 -4.17
N SER A 132 -4.00 8.69 -2.90
CA SER A 132 -4.73 7.55 -2.37
C SER A 132 -5.96 8.03 -1.62
N TRP A 133 -7.07 8.14 -2.35
CA TRP A 133 -8.33 8.54 -1.77
C TRP A 133 -8.86 7.51 -0.78
N THR A 134 -9.58 7.96 0.23
CA THR A 134 -10.16 7.07 1.26
C THR A 134 -11.00 5.94 0.66
N HIS A 135 -11.74 6.18 -0.44
CA HIS A 135 -12.50 5.12 -1.10
C HIS A 135 -11.61 4.05 -1.79
N TYR A 136 -10.35 4.34 -2.12
CA TYR A 136 -9.43 3.31 -2.60
C TYR A 136 -9.09 2.28 -1.52
N TYR A 137 -9.22 2.65 -0.25
CA TYR A 137 -9.02 1.73 0.87
C TYR A 137 -10.06 0.61 0.94
N LEU A 138 -11.16 0.69 0.17
CA LEU A 138 -12.07 -0.43 -0.05
C LEU A 138 -11.35 -1.65 -0.67
N LEU A 139 -10.25 -1.45 -1.40
CA LEU A 139 -9.40 -2.54 -1.88
C LEU A 139 -8.81 -3.39 -0.75
N LEU A 140 -8.68 -2.83 0.46
CA LEU A 140 -8.20 -3.57 1.63
C LEU A 140 -9.23 -4.55 2.20
N LEU A 141 -10.48 -4.54 1.72
CA LEU A 141 -11.44 -5.60 1.99
C LEU A 141 -10.91 -6.97 1.51
N ILE A 142 -10.06 -6.99 0.46
CA ILE A 142 -9.46 -8.22 -0.05
C ILE A 142 -8.54 -8.85 1.01
N PRO A 143 -7.48 -8.18 1.53
CA PRO A 143 -6.64 -8.76 2.57
C PRO A 143 -7.41 -9.07 3.86
N TYR A 144 -8.39 -8.26 4.28
CA TYR A 144 -9.21 -8.57 5.45
C TYR A 144 -10.07 -9.81 5.25
N SER A 145 -10.73 -9.94 4.10
CA SER A 145 -11.55 -11.12 3.78
C SER A 145 -10.71 -12.39 3.72
N LEU A 146 -9.55 -12.35 3.07
CA LEU A 146 -8.64 -13.49 3.01
C LEU A 146 -8.08 -13.86 4.39
N TYR A 147 -7.83 -12.87 5.26
CA TYR A 147 -7.42 -13.10 6.64
C TYR A 147 -8.53 -13.80 7.45
N ILE A 148 -9.76 -13.29 7.39
CA ILE A 148 -10.92 -13.87 8.09
C ILE A 148 -11.21 -15.28 7.58
N ALA A 149 -11.08 -15.52 6.27
CA ALA A 149 -11.25 -16.82 5.65
C ALA A 149 -10.11 -17.83 5.95
N GLY A 150 -9.02 -17.39 6.63
CA GLY A 150 -7.86 -18.23 6.93
C GLY A 150 -6.98 -18.53 5.70
N GLN A 151 -7.12 -17.76 4.62
CA GLN A 151 -6.40 -17.95 3.35
C GLN A 151 -5.02 -17.25 3.32
N LEU A 152 -4.59 -16.68 4.45
CA LEU A 152 -3.27 -16.06 4.61
C LEU A 152 -2.34 -16.87 5.54
N GLY A 153 -2.69 -18.12 5.86
CA GLY A 153 -1.94 -18.99 6.76
C GLY A 153 -2.54 -19.07 8.17
N PRO A 154 -1.87 -19.75 9.12
CA PRO A 154 -2.41 -20.12 10.44
C PRO A 154 -2.49 -18.97 11.45
N PHE A 155 -2.54 -17.71 11.00
CA PHE A 155 -2.44 -16.49 11.84
C PHE A 155 -3.78 -15.94 12.34
N ARG A 156 -4.89 -16.63 12.10
CA ARG A 156 -6.24 -16.15 12.46
C ARG A 156 -6.42 -15.92 13.97
N ARG A 157 -5.64 -16.61 14.81
CA ARG A 157 -5.66 -16.45 16.27
C ARG A 157 -4.26 -16.13 16.77
N GLY A 158 -4.13 -15.12 17.64
CA GLY A 158 -2.85 -14.78 18.25
C GLY A 158 -2.50 -13.29 18.16
N LYS A 159 -1.25 -12.96 18.42
CA LYS A 159 -0.75 -11.57 18.55
C LYS A 159 -0.94 -10.72 17.29
N ILE A 160 -1.05 -11.34 16.11
CA ILE A 160 -1.24 -10.64 14.81
C ILE A 160 -2.70 -10.16 14.62
N ALA A 161 -3.68 -10.82 15.25
CA ALA A 161 -5.07 -10.42 15.15
C ALA A 161 -5.32 -8.99 15.67
N ILE A 162 -4.60 -8.58 16.72
CA ILE A 162 -4.75 -7.26 17.33
C ILE A 162 -4.39 -6.13 16.34
N PRO A 163 -3.17 -6.08 15.74
CA PRO A 163 -2.84 -5.02 14.81
C PRO A 163 -3.71 -5.05 13.53
N ILE A 164 -4.16 -6.21 13.07
CA ILE A 164 -5.10 -6.29 11.94
C ILE A 164 -6.46 -5.68 12.32
N ALA A 165 -6.98 -5.98 13.51
CA ALA A 165 -8.21 -5.38 14.01
C ALA A 165 -8.06 -3.86 14.22
N MET A 166 -6.94 -3.39 14.77
CA MET A 166 -6.64 -1.96 14.90
C MET A 166 -6.58 -1.27 13.53
N SER A 167 -5.94 -1.90 12.55
CA SER A 167 -5.92 -1.39 11.17
C SER A 167 -7.34 -1.25 10.61
N ALA A 168 -8.18 -2.28 10.76
CA ALA A 168 -9.56 -2.24 10.30
C ALA A 168 -10.38 -1.14 11.01
N LEU A 169 -10.20 -0.97 12.30
CA LEU A 169 -10.85 0.11 13.06
C LEU A 169 -10.43 1.50 12.59
N LEU A 170 -9.15 1.70 12.24
CA LEU A 170 -8.66 2.97 11.72
C LEU A 170 -9.22 3.30 10.32
N ILE A 171 -9.51 2.27 9.51
CA ILE A 171 -9.99 2.46 8.13
C ILE A 171 -11.53 2.54 8.05
N SER A 172 -12.24 2.12 9.11
CA SER A 172 -13.71 2.05 9.12
C SER A 172 -14.44 3.39 9.21
N PRO A 173 -13.98 4.41 9.98
CA PRO A 173 -14.70 5.67 10.08
C PRO A 173 -14.66 6.45 8.78
N PRO A 174 -15.73 7.21 8.43
CA PRO A 174 -15.70 8.07 7.26
C PRO A 174 -14.64 9.16 7.41
N ALA A 175 -14.02 9.57 6.30
CA ALA A 175 -13.08 10.68 6.31
C ALA A 175 -13.82 11.99 6.62
N ILE A 176 -13.56 12.55 7.79
CA ILE A 176 -14.22 13.76 8.28
C ILE A 176 -13.16 14.85 8.46
N LYS A 177 -13.46 16.05 7.98
CA LYS A 177 -12.68 17.25 8.29
C LYS A 177 -13.14 17.76 9.65
N ILE A 178 -12.33 17.56 10.68
CA ILE A 178 -12.60 18.06 12.03
C ILE A 178 -11.81 19.35 12.25
N THR A 179 -12.49 20.40 12.67
CA THR A 179 -11.89 21.68 13.08
C THR A 179 -12.24 21.94 14.54
N LEU A 180 -11.24 22.15 15.37
CA LEU A 180 -11.42 22.46 16.78
C LEU A 180 -11.07 23.92 17.08
N ALA A 181 -11.72 24.49 18.09
CA ALA A 181 -11.43 25.85 18.53
C ALA A 181 -10.03 26.00 19.14
N ASN A 182 -9.48 24.94 19.73
CA ASN A 182 -8.13 24.95 20.31
C ASN A 182 -7.08 24.82 19.18
N PRO A 183 -6.18 25.85 19.00
CA PRO A 183 -5.21 25.86 17.91
C PRO A 183 -4.22 24.68 17.94
N MET A 184 -3.76 24.28 19.14
CA MET A 184 -2.81 23.17 19.29
C MET A 184 -3.43 21.82 18.92
N LEU A 185 -4.66 21.55 19.39
CA LEU A 185 -5.40 20.34 19.05
C LEU A 185 -5.77 20.34 17.57
N ASN A 186 -6.15 21.48 17.01
CA ASN A 186 -6.46 21.60 15.58
C ASN A 186 -5.23 21.31 14.72
N LEU A 187 -4.06 21.78 15.14
CA LEU A 187 -2.78 21.48 14.46
C LEU A 187 -2.46 19.98 14.50
N LEU A 188 -2.60 19.32 15.65
CA LEU A 188 -2.38 17.88 15.80
C LEU A 188 -3.34 17.07 14.92
N ILE A 189 -4.62 17.43 14.91
CA ILE A 189 -5.63 16.77 14.09
C ILE A 189 -5.32 16.94 12.61
N SER A 190 -5.08 18.16 12.16
CA SER A 190 -4.86 18.47 10.73
C SER A 190 -3.56 17.89 10.19
N LYS A 191 -2.53 17.71 11.00
CA LYS A 191 -1.24 17.17 10.57
C LYS A 191 -1.12 15.66 10.71
N VAL A 192 -1.62 15.09 11.79
CA VAL A 192 -1.37 13.69 12.15
C VAL A 192 -2.65 12.86 12.14
N LEU A 193 -3.62 13.20 13.01
CA LEU A 193 -4.79 12.35 13.24
C LEU A 193 -5.67 12.19 12.00
N ILE A 194 -5.74 13.19 11.14
CA ILE A 194 -6.46 13.11 9.86
C ILE A 194 -5.93 12.00 8.94
N SER A 195 -4.69 11.50 9.21
CA SER A 195 -4.03 10.46 8.41
C SER A 195 -4.32 9.04 8.92
N TYR A 196 -5.43 8.83 9.61
CA TYR A 196 -5.74 7.54 10.26
C TYR A 196 -5.89 6.36 9.28
N TYR A 197 -6.39 6.57 8.06
CA TYR A 197 -6.39 5.53 7.02
C TYR A 197 -4.97 5.14 6.60
N PHE A 198 -4.09 6.14 6.44
CA PHE A 198 -2.67 5.89 6.16
C PHE A 198 -2.03 5.03 7.26
N PHE A 199 -2.24 5.37 8.54
CA PHE A 199 -1.73 4.55 9.65
C PHE A 199 -2.35 3.15 9.67
N GLY A 200 -3.64 3.03 9.38
CA GLY A 200 -4.30 1.74 9.21
C GLY A 200 -3.64 0.90 8.10
N GLY A 201 -3.35 1.51 6.95
CA GLY A 201 -2.64 0.87 5.85
C GLY A 201 -1.22 0.42 6.22
N ILE A 202 -0.46 1.25 6.95
CA ILE A 202 0.89 0.92 7.45
C ILE A 202 0.84 -0.25 8.45
N ILE A 203 -0.10 -0.24 9.40
CA ILE A 203 -0.26 -1.33 10.37
C ILE A 203 -0.62 -2.63 9.66
N LEU A 204 -1.52 -2.60 8.68
CA LEU A 204 -1.87 -3.77 7.88
C LEU A 204 -0.65 -4.29 7.12
N LEU A 205 0.08 -3.41 6.41
CA LEU A 205 1.28 -3.78 5.66
C LEU A 205 2.32 -4.44 6.58
N GLY A 206 2.60 -3.84 7.73
CA GLY A 206 3.52 -4.40 8.73
C GLY A 206 3.08 -5.78 9.22
N SER A 207 1.77 -5.97 9.46
CA SER A 207 1.20 -7.26 9.86
C SER A 207 1.37 -8.33 8.79
N LEU A 208 1.08 -7.98 7.53
CA LEU A 208 1.24 -8.89 6.39
C LEU A 208 2.71 -9.27 6.16
N LEU A 209 3.63 -8.31 6.30
CA LEU A 209 5.07 -8.56 6.20
C LEU A 209 5.56 -9.49 7.32
N LEU A 210 5.07 -9.29 8.55
CA LEU A 210 5.40 -10.15 9.67
C LEU A 210 4.88 -11.58 9.46
N MET A 211 3.64 -11.74 9.00
CA MET A 211 3.08 -13.06 8.63
C MET A 211 3.95 -13.75 7.57
N ARG A 212 4.35 -13.01 6.53
CA ARG A 212 5.19 -13.56 5.46
C ARG A 212 6.57 -13.99 5.96
N TYR A 213 7.14 -13.23 6.87
CA TYR A 213 8.40 -13.55 7.51
C TYR A 213 8.31 -14.83 8.37
N GLN A 214 7.24 -14.99 9.15
CA GLN A 214 7.01 -16.16 10.02
C GLN A 214 6.78 -17.45 9.23
N LEU A 215 5.96 -17.42 8.17
CA LEU A 215 5.75 -18.60 7.30
C LEU A 215 7.06 -19.13 6.70
N ARG A 216 8.00 -18.26 6.43
CA ARG A 216 9.33 -18.67 5.99
C ARG A 216 10.10 -19.47 7.05
N SER A 217 10.05 -19.00 8.30
CA SER A 217 10.77 -19.63 9.41
C SER A 217 10.30 -21.06 9.62
N GLU A 218 8.99 -21.30 9.53
CA GLU A 218 8.39 -22.63 9.68
C GLU A 218 8.79 -23.58 8.53
N THR A 219 8.78 -23.10 7.29
CA THR A 219 9.17 -23.92 6.13
C THR A 219 10.65 -24.36 6.20
N ASN A 220 11.54 -23.44 6.58
CA ASN A 220 12.95 -23.76 6.73
C ASN A 220 13.21 -24.77 7.87
N ARG A 221 12.41 -24.71 8.94
CA ARG A 221 12.51 -25.64 10.06
C ARG A 221 12.06 -27.05 9.68
N SER A 222 10.98 -27.16 8.90
CA SER A 222 10.51 -28.47 8.41
C SER A 222 11.49 -29.10 7.42
N ASP A 223 12.03 -28.31 6.46
CA ASP A 223 13.03 -28.79 5.50
C ASP A 223 14.31 -29.32 6.20
N ASN A 224 14.74 -28.66 7.29
CA ASN A 224 15.90 -29.13 8.08
C ASN A 224 15.60 -30.44 8.85
N LEU A 225 14.40 -30.56 9.41
CA LEU A 225 14.02 -31.77 10.15
C LEU A 225 13.93 -33.00 9.23
N THR A 226 13.40 -32.87 8.03
CA THR A 226 13.34 -33.94 7.03
C THR A 226 14.74 -34.36 6.58
N HIS A 227 15.62 -33.38 6.34
CA HIS A 227 17.03 -33.70 5.97
C HIS A 227 17.78 -34.47 7.06
N TRP A 228 17.61 -34.11 8.33
CA TRP A 228 18.23 -34.85 9.43
C TRP A 228 17.66 -36.28 9.59
N ALA A 229 16.36 -36.46 9.31
CA ALA A 229 15.71 -37.78 9.35
C ALA A 229 16.22 -38.70 8.22
N GLU A 230 16.54 -38.16 7.05
CA GLU A 230 17.11 -38.91 5.92
C GLU A 230 18.60 -39.27 6.11
N VAL A 231 19.38 -38.42 6.79
CA VAL A 231 20.81 -38.67 7.06
C VAL A 231 21.04 -39.67 8.21
N SER A 232 20.01 -39.87 9.04
CA SER A 232 20.07 -40.80 10.20
C SER A 232 19.60 -42.24 9.90
N GLN A 233 19.21 -42.51 8.64
CA GLN A 233 18.94 -43.87 8.13
C GLN A 233 20.10 -44.40 7.32
#